data_6f7147dcb1a9de03447dca4256bcc68b
#
_entry.id   6f7147dcb1a9de03447dca4256bcc68b
#
_cell.length_a   1.000
_cell.length_b   1.000
_cell.length_c   1.000
_cell.angle_alpha   90.00
_cell.angle_beta   90.00
_cell.angle_gamma   90.00
#
_symmetry.space_group_name_H-M   'P 1'
#
loop_
_entity.id
_entity.type
_entity.pdbx_description
1 polymer ?
#
loop_
_entity_poly.entity_id
_entity_poly.type
_entity_poly.pdbx_seq_one_letter_code
_entity_poly.pdbx_strand_id
1 'polypeptide(L)'
;MSSMDSSNPPLIEPPRSPYRRSRGGINTELYAWLFMRVSGVVLIVLVLGHLFIMNILDGGVQRINWAFVAGRWASPFWQVWDLLMLWLALLHGTNGMRTIIDDYTRRDATRLWLKALLYVAATVVIALGTLVIFTFDPTL
;
A
#
# COMPACT_ATOMS: atom_id res chain seq x y z
N MET A 1 -64.61 -3.80 -27.11
CA MET A 1 -63.57 -4.16 -28.11
C MET A 1 -62.60 -2.97 -28.18
N SER A 2 -61.56 -3.02 -27.46
CA SER A 2 -60.55 -1.97 -27.44
C SER A 2 -59.49 -2.31 -28.49
N SER A 3 -59.38 -1.47 -29.52
CA SER A 3 -58.34 -1.58 -30.55
C SER A 3 -56.98 -1.33 -29.96
N MET A 4 -56.12 -2.35 -29.85
CA MET A 4 -54.70 -2.19 -29.58
C MET A 4 -54.07 -1.44 -30.75
N ASP A 5 -53.61 -0.23 -30.49
CA ASP A 5 -52.82 0.55 -31.43
C ASP A 5 -51.43 -0.09 -31.53
N SER A 6 -51.18 -0.81 -32.63
CA SER A 6 -49.92 -1.53 -32.91
C SER A 6 -48.85 -0.66 -33.60
N SER A 7 -49.04 0.66 -33.62
CA SER A 7 -48.16 1.57 -34.37
C SER A 7 -46.88 2.00 -33.61
N ASN A 8 -46.74 1.68 -32.30
CA ASN A 8 -45.55 2.02 -31.53
C ASN A 8 -44.82 0.74 -31.09
N PRO A 9 -43.68 0.42 -31.69
CA PRO A 9 -42.86 -0.66 -31.18
C PRO A 9 -42.41 -0.35 -29.73
N PRO A 10 -42.32 -1.36 -28.84
CA PRO A 10 -41.87 -1.14 -27.49
C PRO A 10 -40.48 -0.48 -27.49
N LEU A 11 -40.34 0.63 -26.78
CA LEU A 11 -39.05 1.30 -26.60
C LEU A 11 -38.12 0.31 -25.89
N ILE A 12 -37.19 -0.27 -26.65
CA ILE A 12 -36.09 -1.06 -26.05
C ILE A 12 -35.19 -0.07 -25.31
N GLU A 13 -35.37 0.05 -23.99
CA GLU A 13 -34.40 0.80 -23.19
C GLU A 13 -33.00 0.18 -23.42
N PRO A 14 -32.01 1.00 -23.83
CA PRO A 14 -30.65 0.49 -23.96
C PRO A 14 -30.19 -0.08 -22.60
N PRO A 15 -29.47 -1.21 -22.59
CA PRO A 15 -28.97 -1.79 -21.35
C PRO A 15 -28.23 -0.72 -20.55
N ARG A 16 -28.64 -0.53 -19.28
CA ARG A 16 -28.04 0.46 -18.40
C ARG A 16 -26.57 0.15 -18.31
N SER A 17 -25.74 1.06 -18.84
CA SER A 17 -24.29 0.92 -18.78
C SER A 17 -23.88 0.74 -17.32
N PRO A 18 -23.17 -0.35 -16.96
CA PRO A 18 -22.64 -0.53 -15.61
C PRO A 18 -21.62 0.57 -15.24
N TYR A 19 -21.17 1.35 -16.21
CA TYR A 19 -20.25 2.48 -16.06
C TYR A 19 -20.95 3.84 -15.91
N ARG A 20 -22.11 3.93 -15.26
CA ARG A 20 -22.66 5.21 -14.85
C ARG A 20 -21.76 5.80 -13.78
N ARG A 21 -20.72 6.54 -14.21
CA ARG A 21 -19.86 7.33 -13.34
C ARG A 21 -20.76 8.22 -12.48
N SER A 22 -20.77 7.99 -11.16
CA SER A 22 -21.33 8.93 -10.21
C SER A 22 -20.56 10.24 -10.37
N ARG A 23 -21.18 11.24 -11.00
CA ARG A 23 -20.63 12.59 -11.08
C ARG A 23 -20.60 13.14 -9.65
N GLY A 24 -19.40 13.26 -9.06
CA GLY A 24 -19.18 13.99 -7.81
C GLY A 24 -18.43 13.30 -6.68
N GLY A 25 -17.98 12.03 -6.82
CA GLY A 25 -17.16 11.36 -5.80
C GLY A 25 -15.67 11.45 -6.11
N ILE A 26 -14.84 11.55 -5.05
CA ILE A 26 -13.38 11.39 -5.15
C ILE A 26 -13.11 10.03 -5.79
N ASN A 27 -12.36 9.99 -6.88
CA ASN A 27 -12.04 8.73 -7.56
C ASN A 27 -10.91 8.01 -6.80
N THR A 28 -11.29 7.31 -5.72
CA THR A 28 -10.37 6.59 -4.83
C THR A 28 -9.57 5.52 -5.57
N GLU A 29 -10.14 4.91 -6.62
CA GLU A 29 -9.44 3.92 -7.43
C GLU A 29 -8.31 4.55 -8.25
N LEU A 30 -8.52 5.75 -8.80
CA LEU A 30 -7.47 6.48 -9.51
C LEU A 30 -6.32 6.84 -8.57
N TYR A 31 -6.63 7.33 -7.37
CA TYR A 31 -5.59 7.67 -6.39
C TYR A 31 -4.84 6.43 -5.89
N ALA A 32 -5.53 5.33 -5.63
CA ALA A 32 -4.90 4.07 -5.27
C ALA A 32 -3.99 3.55 -6.40
N TRP A 33 -4.45 3.63 -7.65
CA TRP A 33 -3.65 3.25 -8.82
C TRP A 33 -2.41 4.12 -8.98
N LEU A 34 -2.55 5.44 -8.85
CA LEU A 34 -1.42 6.38 -8.93
C LEU A 34 -0.43 6.13 -7.78
N PHE A 35 -0.95 5.97 -6.56
CA PHE A 35 -0.13 5.67 -5.39
C PHE A 35 0.72 4.41 -5.60
N MET A 36 0.12 3.32 -6.11
CA MET A 36 0.86 2.07 -6.34
C MET A 36 2.02 2.25 -7.33
N ARG A 37 1.85 3.07 -8.36
CA ARG A 37 2.91 3.33 -9.35
C ARG A 37 4.02 4.21 -8.78
N VAL A 38 3.64 5.34 -8.19
CA VAL A 38 4.60 6.31 -7.63
C VAL A 38 5.37 5.70 -6.45
N SER A 39 4.66 5.07 -5.50
CA SER A 39 5.31 4.43 -4.35
C SER A 39 6.21 3.27 -4.75
N GLY A 40 5.87 2.51 -5.79
CA GLY A 40 6.73 1.45 -6.32
C GLY A 40 8.05 1.97 -6.85
N VAL A 41 8.03 3.06 -7.63
CA VAL A 41 9.27 3.69 -8.15
C VAL A 41 10.12 4.25 -7.00
N VAL A 42 9.49 4.95 -6.06
CA VAL A 42 10.19 5.49 -4.88
C VAL A 42 10.79 4.38 -4.03
N LEU A 43 10.06 3.28 -3.83
CA LEU A 43 10.54 2.12 -3.07
C LEU A 43 11.75 1.45 -3.73
N ILE A 44 11.80 1.37 -5.07
CA ILE A 44 12.99 0.83 -5.75
C ILE A 44 14.22 1.62 -5.34
N VAL A 45 14.16 2.95 -5.36
CA VAL A 45 15.30 3.81 -4.98
C VAL A 45 15.63 3.64 -3.48
N LEU A 46 14.64 3.69 -2.60
CA LEU A 46 14.84 3.58 -1.16
C LEU A 46 15.41 2.21 -0.76
N VAL A 47 14.83 1.13 -1.27
CA VAL A 47 15.23 -0.25 -0.91
C VAL A 47 16.58 -0.60 -1.51
N LEU A 48 16.81 -0.31 -2.79
CA LEU A 48 18.11 -0.56 -3.41
C LEU A 48 19.22 0.29 -2.77
N GLY A 49 18.93 1.56 -2.46
CA GLY A 49 19.86 2.41 -1.72
C GLY A 49 20.15 1.86 -0.33
N HIS A 50 19.14 1.41 0.40
CA HIS A 50 19.31 0.76 1.70
C HIS A 50 20.16 -0.52 1.60
N LEU A 51 19.83 -1.42 0.68
CA LEU A 51 20.58 -2.65 0.44
C LEU A 51 22.04 -2.37 0.05
N PHE A 52 22.26 -1.41 -0.83
CA PHE A 52 23.61 -1.03 -1.24
C PHE A 52 24.44 -0.53 -0.06
N ILE A 53 23.89 0.37 0.75
CA ILE A 53 24.56 0.91 1.94
C ILE A 53 24.82 -0.18 2.98
N MET A 54 23.85 -1.07 3.22
CA MET A 54 23.97 -2.08 4.27
C MET A 54 24.84 -3.28 3.87
N ASN A 55 24.82 -3.69 2.61
CA ASN A 55 25.43 -4.95 2.20
C ASN A 55 26.69 -4.80 1.36
N ILE A 56 26.92 -3.63 0.73
CA ILE A 56 28.00 -3.47 -0.25
C ILE A 56 29.04 -2.47 0.23
N LEU A 57 28.64 -1.32 0.78
CA LEU A 57 29.60 -0.31 1.24
C LEU A 57 30.41 -0.76 2.46
N ASP A 58 31.67 -0.34 2.53
CA ASP A 58 32.56 -0.39 3.68
C ASP A 58 32.58 -1.73 4.47
N GLY A 59 32.65 -2.86 3.77
CA GLY A 59 32.68 -4.19 4.40
C GLY A 59 31.32 -4.85 4.58
N GLY A 60 30.26 -4.23 4.10
CA GLY A 60 28.92 -4.83 4.01
C GLY A 60 28.32 -5.19 5.37
N VAL A 61 27.62 -6.35 5.41
CA VAL A 61 26.88 -6.82 6.59
C VAL A 61 27.74 -7.01 7.85
N GLN A 62 29.05 -7.21 7.70
CA GLN A 62 29.94 -7.49 8.84
C GLN A 62 30.18 -6.26 9.73
N ARG A 63 29.96 -5.05 9.21
CA ARG A 63 30.05 -3.82 9.98
C ARG A 63 28.77 -3.47 10.74
N ILE A 64 27.66 -4.17 10.47
CA ILE A 64 26.37 -3.89 11.10
C ILE A 64 26.41 -4.37 12.55
N ASN A 65 26.72 -3.45 13.43
CA ASN A 65 26.70 -3.62 14.87
C ASN A 65 25.95 -2.45 15.53
N TRP A 66 25.85 -2.47 16.85
CA TRP A 66 25.16 -1.41 17.59
C TRP A 66 25.72 -0.01 17.28
N ALA A 67 27.03 0.15 17.30
CA ALA A 67 27.67 1.45 17.06
C ALA A 67 27.35 2.00 15.66
N PHE A 68 27.30 1.13 14.65
CA PHE A 68 26.92 1.51 13.30
C PHE A 68 25.45 1.99 13.23
N VAL A 69 24.52 1.26 13.86
CA VAL A 69 23.11 1.62 13.89
C VAL A 69 22.91 2.90 14.69
N ALA A 70 23.53 3.01 15.86
CA ALA A 70 23.46 4.19 16.72
C ALA A 70 24.00 5.44 16.01
N GLY A 71 25.17 5.35 15.37
CA GLY A 71 25.73 6.46 14.59
C GLY A 71 24.87 6.87 13.40
N ARG A 72 24.22 5.92 12.76
CA ARG A 72 23.31 6.18 11.64
C ARG A 72 22.03 6.89 12.11
N TRP A 73 21.40 6.40 13.17
CA TRP A 73 20.16 6.97 13.70
C TRP A 73 20.37 8.20 14.60
N ALA A 74 21.61 8.55 14.93
CA ALA A 74 21.93 9.87 15.47
C ALA A 74 21.66 11.01 14.45
N SER A 75 21.57 10.68 13.15
CA SER A 75 21.24 11.65 12.10
C SER A 75 19.76 11.59 11.72
N PRO A 76 19.02 12.73 11.82
CA PRO A 76 17.62 12.79 11.42
C PRO A 76 17.35 12.37 9.96
N PHE A 77 18.35 12.55 9.08
CA PHE A 77 18.24 12.13 7.68
C PHE A 77 17.99 10.62 7.55
N TRP A 78 18.74 9.80 8.29
CA TRP A 78 18.60 8.35 8.25
C TRP A 78 17.32 7.87 8.93
N GLN A 79 16.91 8.52 10.00
CA GLN A 79 15.61 8.24 10.63
C GLN A 79 14.46 8.48 9.65
N VAL A 80 14.46 9.61 8.94
CA VAL A 80 13.45 9.93 7.93
C VAL A 80 13.51 8.96 6.75
N TRP A 81 14.71 8.58 6.28
CA TRP A 81 14.89 7.61 5.22
C TRP A 81 14.26 6.25 5.56
N ASP A 82 14.58 5.73 6.74
CA ASP A 82 14.10 4.42 7.20
C ASP A 82 12.60 4.47 7.52
N LEU A 83 12.10 5.59 8.05
CA LEU A 83 10.67 5.83 8.28
C LEU A 83 9.87 5.86 6.97
N LEU A 84 10.35 6.57 5.97
CA LEU A 84 9.71 6.63 4.65
C LEU A 84 9.68 5.24 4.00
N MET A 85 10.78 4.50 4.08
CA MET A 85 10.86 3.14 3.56
C MET A 85 9.87 2.22 4.26
N LEU A 86 9.78 2.26 5.60
CA LEU A 86 8.84 1.48 6.40
C LEU A 86 7.39 1.75 5.99
N TRP A 87 6.99 3.02 5.98
CA TRP A 87 5.61 3.39 5.68
C TRP A 87 5.24 3.08 4.24
N LEU A 88 6.07 3.47 3.28
CA LEU A 88 5.80 3.21 1.87
C LEU A 88 5.76 1.71 1.57
N ALA A 89 6.69 0.91 2.13
CA ALA A 89 6.70 -0.53 1.92
C ALA A 89 5.45 -1.20 2.49
N LEU A 90 5.03 -0.82 3.70
CA LEU A 90 3.85 -1.40 4.32
C LEU A 90 2.54 -0.97 3.65
N LEU A 91 2.39 0.31 3.31
CA LEU A 91 1.19 0.79 2.62
C LEU A 91 1.09 0.22 1.20
N HIS A 92 2.19 0.20 0.45
CA HIS A 92 2.28 -0.39 -0.88
C HIS A 92 2.00 -1.90 -0.84
N GLY A 93 2.70 -2.63 0.05
CA GLY A 93 2.54 -4.07 0.21
C GLY A 93 1.15 -4.47 0.69
N THR A 94 0.57 -3.72 1.64
CA THR A 94 -0.80 -3.94 2.12
C THR A 94 -1.82 -3.76 1.00
N ASN A 95 -1.69 -2.70 0.19
CA ASN A 95 -2.61 -2.49 -0.93
C ASN A 95 -2.43 -3.56 -2.02
N GLY A 96 -1.20 -3.98 -2.32
CA GLY A 96 -0.93 -5.08 -3.24
C GLY A 96 -1.48 -6.41 -2.74
N MET A 97 -1.24 -6.76 -1.47
CA MET A 97 -1.75 -7.99 -0.86
C MET A 97 -3.28 -8.01 -0.79
N ARG A 98 -3.91 -6.87 -0.52
CA ARG A 98 -5.37 -6.74 -0.59
C ARG A 98 -5.91 -7.17 -1.95
N THR A 99 -5.29 -6.73 -3.03
CA THR A 99 -5.69 -7.11 -4.39
C THR A 99 -5.55 -8.62 -4.61
N ILE A 100 -4.43 -9.20 -4.20
CA ILE A 100 -4.21 -10.66 -4.28
C ILE A 100 -5.29 -11.42 -3.49
N ILE A 101 -5.61 -10.98 -2.27
CA ILE A 101 -6.67 -11.60 -1.46
C ILE A 101 -8.02 -11.53 -2.20
N ASP A 102 -8.35 -10.40 -2.83
CA ASP A 102 -9.60 -10.25 -3.59
C ASP A 102 -9.66 -11.17 -4.80
N ASP A 103 -8.55 -11.33 -5.53
CA ASP A 103 -8.49 -12.13 -6.75
C ASP A 103 -8.50 -13.64 -6.47
N TYR A 104 -7.85 -14.09 -5.42
CA TYR A 104 -7.65 -15.53 -5.14
C TYR A 104 -8.62 -16.12 -4.11
N THR A 105 -9.33 -15.29 -3.33
CA THR A 105 -10.21 -15.80 -2.28
C THR A 105 -11.67 -15.87 -2.73
N ARG A 106 -12.19 -17.08 -2.85
CA ARG A 106 -13.56 -17.35 -3.32
C ARG A 106 -14.64 -17.15 -2.25
N ARG A 107 -14.31 -17.39 -0.96
CA ARG A 107 -15.26 -17.31 0.15
C ARG A 107 -15.22 -15.96 0.81
N ASP A 108 -16.35 -15.26 0.91
CA ASP A 108 -16.41 -13.90 1.48
C ASP A 108 -15.94 -13.85 2.94
N ALA A 109 -16.29 -14.83 3.76
CA ALA A 109 -15.82 -14.91 5.14
C ALA A 109 -14.29 -15.03 5.23
N THR A 110 -13.66 -15.87 4.42
CA THR A 110 -12.19 -16.02 4.38
C THR A 110 -11.54 -14.73 3.90
N ARG A 111 -12.10 -14.09 2.89
CA ARG A 111 -11.63 -12.80 2.37
C ARG A 111 -11.65 -11.71 3.45
N LEU A 112 -12.74 -11.63 4.21
CA LEU A 112 -12.87 -10.69 5.32
C LEU A 112 -11.79 -10.90 6.38
N TRP A 113 -11.61 -12.14 6.83
CA TRP A 113 -10.62 -12.49 7.85
C TRP A 113 -9.18 -12.23 7.40
N LEU A 114 -8.83 -12.61 6.16
CA LEU A 114 -7.49 -12.35 5.62
C LEU A 114 -7.21 -10.85 5.52
N LYS A 115 -8.16 -10.05 5.07
CA LYS A 115 -8.01 -8.58 5.04
C LYS A 115 -7.92 -7.98 6.44
N ALA A 116 -8.74 -8.43 7.39
CA ALA A 116 -8.66 -7.98 8.76
C ALA A 116 -7.29 -8.26 9.37
N LEU A 117 -6.79 -9.50 9.21
CA LEU A 117 -5.46 -9.89 9.67
C LEU A 117 -4.36 -9.05 9.02
N LEU A 118 -4.45 -8.83 7.71
CA LEU A 118 -3.50 -8.01 6.95
C LEU A 118 -3.44 -6.58 7.50
N TYR A 119 -4.59 -5.93 7.70
CA TYR A 119 -4.64 -4.56 8.20
C TYR A 119 -4.17 -4.45 9.64
N VAL A 120 -4.54 -5.40 10.50
CA VAL A 120 -4.05 -5.43 11.89
C VAL A 120 -2.53 -5.61 11.91
N ALA A 121 -2.00 -6.57 11.16
CA ALA A 121 -0.56 -6.81 11.10
C ALA A 121 0.20 -5.59 10.57
N ALA A 122 -0.27 -4.97 9.48
CA ALA A 122 0.36 -3.77 8.92
C ALA A 122 0.33 -2.61 9.92
N THR A 123 -0.80 -2.38 10.60
CA THR A 123 -0.94 -1.31 11.60
C THR A 123 0.01 -1.53 12.77
N VAL A 124 0.10 -2.76 13.30
CA VAL A 124 1.01 -3.10 14.39
C VAL A 124 2.47 -2.87 13.99
N VAL A 125 2.87 -3.32 12.80
CA VAL A 125 4.26 -3.16 12.33
C VAL A 125 4.60 -1.69 12.09
N ILE A 126 3.69 -0.90 11.47
CA ILE A 126 3.89 0.55 11.31
C ILE A 126 4.03 1.24 12.66
N ALA A 127 3.13 0.94 13.60
CA ALA A 127 3.16 1.57 14.92
C ALA A 127 4.44 1.24 15.69
N LEU A 128 4.81 -0.04 15.75
CA LEU A 128 6.03 -0.48 16.45
C LEU A 128 7.30 0.05 15.77
N GLY A 129 7.39 -0.03 14.45
CA GLY A 129 8.55 0.48 13.72
C GLY A 129 8.70 2.00 13.87
N THR A 130 7.60 2.73 13.82
CA THR A 130 7.59 4.18 14.05
C THR A 130 8.01 4.50 15.50
N LEU A 131 7.46 3.77 16.48
CA LEU A 131 7.81 3.93 17.88
C LEU A 131 9.32 3.72 18.08
N VAL A 132 9.88 2.64 17.56
CA VAL A 132 11.31 2.33 17.67
C VAL A 132 12.17 3.44 17.09
N ILE A 133 11.84 3.96 15.90
CA ILE A 133 12.63 5.04 15.26
C ILE A 133 12.65 6.31 16.11
N PHE A 134 11.51 6.68 16.74
CA PHE A 134 11.41 7.91 17.52
C PHE A 134 11.86 7.79 18.98
N THR A 135 11.86 6.57 19.55
CA THR A 135 12.30 6.33 20.93
C THR A 135 13.74 5.84 21.03
N PHE A 136 14.38 5.61 19.87
CA PHE A 136 15.77 5.15 19.86
C PHE A 136 16.70 6.21 20.44
N ASP A 137 17.42 5.86 21.50
CA ASP A 137 18.45 6.70 22.10
C ASP A 137 19.83 6.14 21.73
N PRO A 138 20.62 6.85 20.90
CA PRO A 138 21.94 6.40 20.49
C PRO A 138 23.00 6.48 21.61
N THR A 139 22.64 7.05 22.78
CA THR A 139 23.57 7.23 23.91
C THR A 139 23.54 6.10 24.93
N LEU A 140 22.56 5.20 24.83
CA LEU A 140 22.41 3.99 25.61
C LEU A 140 23.20 2.83 24.99
#